data_6bbfdd30aa8d83fbae81997c795346b3
#
_entry.id   6bbfdd30aa8d83fbae81997c795346b3
#
_cell.length_a   1.000
_cell.length_b   1.000
_cell.length_c   1.000
_cell.angle_alpha   90.00
_cell.angle_beta   90.00
_cell.angle_gamma   90.00
#
_symmetry.space_group_name_H-M   'P 1'
#
loop_
_entity.id
_entity.type
_entity.pdbx_description
1 polymer ?
#
loop_
_entity_poly.entity_id
_entity_poly.type
_entity_poly.pdbx_seq_one_letter_code
_entity_poly.pdbx_strand_id
1 'polypeptide(L)'
;EAVVQKGSLEQETVVQEDRQRLLASAGWVVQLGSFRHQKNVRELLGKLEKGGYRAFSRQVQTNSGELTKVFVGPDLQKEKLEGAISHLKELTNLQGRVTPFTVQ
;
A
#
# COMPACT_ATOMS: atom_id res chain seq x y z
N GLU A 1 -0.70 -6.58 -8.30
CA GLU A 1 -0.99 -6.32 -8.27
C GLU A 1 -1.99 -6.26 -8.20
N ALA A 2 -2.28 -6.18 -8.18
CA ALA A 2 -3.08 -6.15 -8.03
C ALA A 2 -4.02 -6.04 -8.44
N VAL A 3 -4.44 -5.99 -8.87
CA VAL A 3 -5.29 -5.83 -9.00
C VAL A 3 -5.69 -5.65 -9.98
N VAL A 4 -5.85 -5.50 -10.65
CA VAL A 4 -6.29 -5.34 -11.46
C VAL A 4 -6.06 -4.93 -12.35
N GLN A 5 -5.71 -4.68 -12.72
CA GLN A 5 -5.55 -4.34 -13.40
C GLN A 5 -5.68 -4.40 -14.27
N LYS A 6 -5.49 -4.32 -14.85
CA LYS A 6 -5.55 -4.20 -15.68
C LYS A 6 -6.46 -4.48 -16.24
N GLY A 7 -6.58 -5.12 -16.43
CA GLY A 7 -7.47 -5.49 -17.12
C GLY A 7 -8.48 -4.73 -17.19
N SER A 8 -8.76 -4.44 -16.57
CA SER A 8 -9.81 -3.78 -16.61
C SER A 8 -9.63 -2.72 -17.33
N LEU A 9 -8.81 -2.47 -17.81
CA LEU A 9 -8.61 -1.45 -18.29
C LEU A 9 -9.18 -1.29 -19.39
N GLU A 10 -9.14 -1.86 -19.97
CA GLU A 10 -9.56 -1.71 -20.93
C GLU A 10 -10.77 -1.42 -20.97
N GLN A 11 -11.28 -1.61 -20.57
CA GLN A 11 -12.47 -1.41 -20.56
C GLN A 11 -12.75 -0.28 -20.33
N GLU A 12 -12.25 0.30 -20.60
CA GLU A 12 -12.41 1.26 -20.43
C GLU A 12 -13.34 1.98 -20.55
N THR A 13 -13.71 1.85 -21.00
CA THR A 13 -14.65 2.54 -21.30
C THR A 13 -15.45 2.72 -20.34
N VAL A 14 -15.48 2.11 -19.70
CA VAL A 14 -16.27 2.10 -18.88
C VAL A 14 -16.29 3.03 -18.33
N VAL A 15 -16.31 3.39 -18.29
CA VAL A 15 -16.67 4.17 -17.78
C VAL A 15 -16.09 4.82 -16.72
N GLN A 16 -15.94 6.05 -16.67
CA GLN A 16 -15.42 6.82 -15.64
C GLN A 16 -16.10 6.63 -14.36
N GLU A 17 -17.38 6.45 -14.38
CA GLU A 17 -18.12 6.17 -13.19
C GLU A 17 -17.71 4.92 -12.51
N ASP A 18 -17.53 3.86 -13.28
CA ASP A 18 -17.10 2.60 -12.72
C ASP A 18 -15.71 2.73 -12.17
N ARG A 19 -14.88 3.49 -12.85
CA ARG A 19 -13.54 3.69 -12.41
C ARG A 19 -13.49 4.40 -11.09
N GLN A 20 -14.30 5.43 -10.91
CA GLN A 20 -14.37 6.12 -9.66
C GLN A 20 -14.91 5.25 -8.55
N ARG A 21 -15.85 4.40 -8.88
CA ARG A 21 -16.38 3.48 -7.91
C ARG A 21 -15.32 2.50 -7.44
N LEU A 22 -14.51 2.02 -8.37
CA LEU A 22 -13.41 1.13 -8.03
C LEU A 22 -12.41 1.82 -7.14
N LEU A 23 -12.06 3.06 -7.47
CA LEU A 23 -11.10 3.79 -6.66
C LEU A 23 -11.66 4.06 -5.28
N ALA A 24 -12.93 4.41 -5.20
CA ALA A 24 -13.53 4.68 -3.91
C ALA A 24 -13.57 3.45 -3.03
N SER A 25 -13.72 2.27 -3.64
CA SER A 25 -13.80 1.05 -2.86
C SER A 25 -12.44 0.40 -2.65
N ALA A 26 -11.38 0.96 -3.25
CA ALA A 26 -10.06 0.40 -3.07
C ALA A 26 -9.52 0.63 -1.67
N GLY A 27 -9.94 1.71 -1.03
CA GLY A 27 -9.59 1.94 0.35
C GLY A 27 -8.34 2.76 0.52
N TRP A 28 -7.69 2.53 1.65
CA TRP A 28 -6.53 3.31 2.07
C TRP A 28 -5.42 2.39 2.50
N VAL A 29 -4.21 2.88 2.48
CA VAL A 29 -3.05 2.14 2.97
C VAL A 29 -2.19 3.08 3.80
N VAL A 30 -1.33 2.49 4.64
CA VAL A 30 -0.29 3.26 5.32
C VAL A 30 1.01 2.97 4.60
N GLN A 31 1.64 4.01 4.11
CA GLN A 31 2.95 3.88 3.48
C GLN A 31 4.01 4.07 4.55
N LEU A 32 4.87 3.07 4.71
CA LEU A 32 5.89 3.10 5.76
C LEU A 32 7.23 3.59 5.26
N GLY A 33 7.50 3.45 3.97
CA GLY A 33 8.76 3.94 3.45
C GLY A 33 9.15 3.26 2.18
N SER A 34 10.32 3.65 1.67
CA SER A 34 10.88 3.09 0.46
C SER A 34 12.27 2.58 0.77
N PHE A 35 12.61 1.43 0.24
CA PHE A 35 13.85 0.77 0.58
C PHE A 35 14.54 0.25 -0.67
N ARG A 36 15.87 0.29 -0.66
CA ARG A 36 16.65 -0.23 -1.78
C ARG A 36 16.97 -1.70 -1.62
N HIS A 37 17.04 -2.19 -0.39
CA HIS A 37 17.48 -3.55 -0.13
C HIS A 37 16.32 -4.46 0.19
N GLN A 38 16.20 -5.55 -0.56
CA GLN A 38 15.12 -6.50 -0.36
C GLN A 38 15.16 -7.16 1.01
N LYS A 39 16.35 -7.29 1.56
CA LYS A 39 16.46 -7.88 2.89
C LYS A 39 15.70 -7.03 3.91
N ASN A 40 15.85 -5.71 3.84
CA ASN A 40 15.15 -4.83 4.76
C ASN A 40 13.64 -4.91 4.55
N VAL A 41 13.22 -5.03 3.31
CA VAL A 41 11.80 -5.15 2.99
C VAL A 41 11.22 -6.42 3.60
N ARG A 42 11.92 -7.53 3.44
CA ARG A 42 11.44 -8.81 3.96
C ARG A 42 11.36 -8.79 5.48
N GLU A 43 12.34 -8.18 6.14
CA GLU A 43 12.33 -8.09 7.59
C GLU A 43 11.17 -7.23 8.07
N LEU A 44 10.92 -6.14 7.38
CA LEU A 44 9.82 -5.26 7.74
C LEU A 44 8.49 -5.95 7.55
N LEU A 45 8.30 -6.62 6.42
CA LEU A 45 7.06 -7.34 6.19
C LEU A 45 6.83 -8.42 7.25
N GLY A 46 7.91 -9.09 7.65
CA GLY A 46 7.80 -10.09 8.70
C GLY A 46 7.37 -9.49 10.04
N LYS A 47 7.90 -8.33 10.39
CA LYS A 47 7.50 -7.66 11.62
C LYS A 47 6.04 -7.28 11.60
N LEU A 48 5.58 -6.78 10.44
CA LEU A 48 4.19 -6.37 10.32
C LEU A 48 3.26 -7.56 10.44
N GLU A 49 3.62 -8.65 9.80
CA GLU A 49 2.81 -9.86 9.87
C GLU A 49 2.71 -10.37 11.29
N LYS A 50 3.83 -10.39 12.01
CA LYS A 50 3.83 -10.83 13.39
C LYS A 50 3.01 -9.91 14.27
N GLY A 51 2.93 -8.64 13.92
CA GLY A 51 2.12 -7.70 14.66
C GLY A 51 0.64 -7.75 14.33
N GLY A 52 0.25 -8.65 13.44
CA GLY A 52 -1.15 -8.80 13.08
C GLY A 52 -1.61 -7.92 11.95
N TYR A 53 -0.69 -7.35 11.18
CA TYR A 53 -1.05 -6.47 10.10
C TYR A 53 -0.93 -7.16 8.76
N ARG A 54 -1.82 -6.79 7.84
CA ARG A 54 -1.70 -7.18 6.46
C ARG A 54 -0.80 -6.16 5.77
N ALA A 55 0.21 -6.63 5.07
CA ALA A 55 1.17 -5.73 4.46
C ALA A 55 1.60 -6.27 3.10
N PHE A 56 2.07 -5.37 2.26
CA PHE A 56 2.57 -5.75 0.95
C PHE A 56 3.61 -4.74 0.50
N SER A 57 4.33 -5.07 -0.56
CA SER A 57 5.34 -4.19 -1.10
C SER A 57 5.11 -4.00 -2.59
N ARG A 58 5.66 -2.92 -3.13
CA ARG A 58 5.56 -2.61 -4.54
C ARG A 58 6.86 -2.00 -5.00
N GLN A 59 7.41 -2.53 -6.08
CA GLN A 59 8.65 -2.00 -6.65
C GLN A 59 8.35 -0.85 -7.58
N VAL A 60 9.16 0.20 -7.50
CA VAL A 60 9.04 1.34 -8.38
C VAL A 60 10.42 1.70 -8.91
N GLN A 61 10.44 2.17 -10.13
CA GLN A 61 11.67 2.59 -10.78
C GLN A 61 11.83 4.08 -10.61
N THR A 62 13.00 4.51 -10.16
CA THR A 62 13.28 5.93 -10.01
C THR A 62 14.55 6.28 -10.74
N ASN A 63 14.85 7.57 -10.81
CA ASN A 63 16.08 8.04 -11.45
C ASN A 63 17.31 7.52 -10.73
N SER A 64 17.22 7.25 -9.45
CA SER A 64 18.36 6.72 -8.70
C SER A 64 18.32 5.22 -8.55
N GLY A 65 17.48 4.53 -9.29
CA GLY A 65 17.42 3.08 -9.26
C GLY A 65 16.09 2.56 -8.77
N GLU A 66 16.05 1.28 -8.49
CA GLU A 66 14.83 0.63 -8.08
C GLU A 66 14.62 0.76 -6.57
N LEU A 67 13.40 1.10 -6.18
CA LEU A 67 13.02 1.17 -4.77
C LEU A 67 11.81 0.28 -4.55
N THR A 68 11.68 -0.23 -3.33
CA THR A 68 10.53 -1.02 -2.95
C THR A 68 9.80 -0.28 -1.84
N LYS A 69 8.54 0.05 -2.09
CA LYS A 69 7.71 0.70 -1.09
C LYS A 69 6.95 -0.33 -0.30
N VAL A 70 6.79 -0.09 0.99
CA VAL A 70 6.09 -1.02 1.88
C VAL A 70 4.83 -0.35 2.38
N PHE A 71 3.72 -1.09 2.33
CA PHE A 71 2.40 -0.58 2.70
C PHE A 71 1.71 -1.52 3.67
N VAL A 72 0.87 -0.95 4.52
CA VAL A 72 -0.02 -1.72 5.40
C VAL A 72 -1.44 -1.51 4.93
N GLY A 73 -2.19 -2.58 4.81
CA GLY A 73 -3.57 -2.55 4.36
C GLY A 73 -3.73 -3.41 3.14
N PRO A 74 -4.69 -3.09 2.29
CA PRO A 74 -5.60 -1.93 2.33
C PRO A 74 -6.77 -2.13 3.29
N ASP A 75 -7.37 -1.02 3.69
CA ASP A 75 -8.54 -1.03 4.54
C ASP A 75 -9.50 0.03 4.01
N LEU A 76 -10.78 -0.27 4.05
CA LEU A 76 -11.78 0.69 3.57
C LEU A 76 -12.00 1.84 4.54
N GLN A 77 -11.61 1.65 5.80
CA GLN A 77 -11.80 2.67 6.81
C GLN A 77 -10.49 3.38 7.08
N LYS A 78 -10.44 4.63 6.65
CA LYS A 78 -9.25 5.43 6.82
C LYS A 78 -8.90 5.60 8.29
N GLU A 79 -9.91 5.74 9.12
CA GLU A 79 -9.71 5.98 10.55
C GLU A 79 -9.01 4.82 11.24
N LYS A 80 -9.25 3.62 10.79
CA LYS A 80 -8.56 2.46 11.37
C LYS A 80 -7.06 2.55 11.14
N LEU A 81 -6.69 2.98 9.92
CA LEU A 81 -5.28 3.09 9.60
C LEU A 81 -4.64 4.25 10.33
N GLU A 82 -5.37 5.36 10.47
CA GLU A 82 -4.85 6.49 11.20
C GLU A 82 -4.60 6.12 12.65
N GLY A 83 -5.51 5.36 13.23
CA GLY A 83 -5.35 4.92 14.60
C GLY A 83 -4.21 3.92 14.80
N ALA A 84 -3.78 3.27 13.73
CA ALA A 84 -2.72 2.28 13.82
C ALA A 84 -1.32 2.89 13.67
N ILE A 85 -1.22 4.15 13.26
CA ILE A 85 0.08 4.75 12.96
C ILE A 85 1.01 4.73 14.17
N SER A 86 0.49 5.04 15.34
CA SER A 86 1.32 5.02 16.56
C SER A 86 1.87 3.63 16.84
N HIS A 87 1.02 2.63 16.73
CA HIS A 87 1.46 1.26 16.98
C HIS A 87 2.44 0.80 15.93
N LEU A 88 2.21 1.20 14.68
CA LEU A 88 3.14 0.85 13.61
C LEU A 88 4.51 1.49 13.85
N LYS A 89 4.52 2.71 14.37
CA LYS A 89 5.78 3.34 14.67
C LYS A 89 6.51 2.62 15.80
N GLU A 90 5.79 2.16 16.82
CA GLU A 90 6.41 1.39 17.87
C GLU A 90 6.94 0.07 17.35
N LEU A 91 6.20 -0.56 16.46
CA LEU A 91 6.58 -1.86 15.95
C LEU A 91 7.75 -1.80 14.98
N THR A 92 7.77 -0.79 14.11
CA THR A 92 8.74 -0.73 13.02
C THR A 92 9.74 0.41 13.14
N ASN A 93 9.49 1.34 14.05
CA ASN A 93 10.29 2.54 14.21
C ASN A 93 10.22 3.45 12.98
N LEU A 94 9.13 3.33 12.22
CA LEU A 94 8.91 4.14 11.03
C LEU A 94 7.64 4.93 11.16
N GLN A 95 7.66 6.16 10.67
CA GLN A 95 6.50 7.02 10.69
C GLN A 95 5.68 6.76 9.44
N GLY A 96 4.49 6.17 9.61
CA GLY A 96 3.62 5.87 8.49
C GLY A 96 2.79 7.05 8.07
N ARG A 97 2.24 6.95 6.87
CA ARG A 97 1.36 7.98 6.34
C ARG A 97 0.23 7.31 5.60
N VAL A 98 -1.01 7.71 5.94
CA VAL A 98 -2.18 7.16 5.28
C VAL A 98 -2.33 7.82 3.92
N THR A 99 -2.53 7.01 2.90
CA THR A 99 -2.68 7.49 1.55
C THR A 99 -3.71 6.63 0.84
N PRO A 100 -4.40 7.18 -0.16
CA PRO A 100 -5.38 6.36 -0.88
C PRO A 100 -4.68 5.21 -1.59
N PHE A 101 -5.34 4.06 -1.59
CA PHE A 101 -4.86 2.91 -2.32
C PHE A 101 -5.52 2.94 -3.69
N THR A 102 -4.72 3.03 -4.73
CA THR A 102 -5.25 3.10 -6.08
C THR A 102 -4.99 1.80 -6.80
N VAL A 103 -5.97 1.38 -7.56
CA VAL A 103 -5.86 0.18 -8.38
C VAL A 103 -5.30 0.60 -9.73
N GLN A 104 -4.26 -0.06 -10.15
CA GLN A 104 -3.65 0.30 -11.41
C GLN A 104 -3.61 -0.83 -12.37
#